data_5febaf1e397890590a5d96908b6dd51e
#
_entry.id   5febaf1e397890590a5d96908b6dd51e
#
_cell.length_a   1.000
_cell.length_b   1.000
_cell.length_c   1.000
_cell.angle_alpha   90.00
_cell.angle_beta   90.00
_cell.angle_gamma   90.00
#
_symmetry.space_group_name_H-M   'P 1'
#
loop_
_entity.id
_entity.type
_entity.pdbx_description
1 polymer ?
#
loop_
_entity_poly.entity_id
_entity_poly.type
_entity_poly.pdbx_seq_one_letter_code
_entity_poly.pdbx_strand_id
1 'polypeptide(L)'
;MPDRPPRLHHVFQRYEPPLYFVTFNTHKRRRLLANVLVHNELVRFAQEGQRRGIGLGRYVVMPDHVHLFVRGNLDFSLRQWERILKRVLSKAISSAPPHWQQGFFDHLIRHSESYAEKWELYARTLCGRD
;
A
#
# COMPACT_ATOMS: atom_id res chain seq x y z
N MET A 1 12.66 -8.94 33.08
CA MET A 1 11.94 -8.79 33.10
C MET A 1 11.38 -9.33 33.17
N PRO A 2 11.38 -9.36 33.01
CA PRO A 2 10.67 -9.60 32.94
C PRO A 2 10.37 -9.76 32.53
N ASP A 3 10.32 -9.51 32.24
CA ASP A 3 9.74 -9.53 31.76
C ASP A 3 9.71 -9.70 31.39
N ARG A 4 9.46 -9.78 31.53
CA ARG A 4 9.01 -9.62 31.12
C ARG A 4 8.32 -9.97 30.63
N PRO A 5 7.63 -10.70 31.12
CA PRO A 5 7.14 -10.85 29.88
C PRO A 5 5.76 -10.56 29.46
N PRO A 6 4.73 -10.68 30.23
CA PRO A 6 3.43 -10.17 29.82
C PRO A 6 3.48 -8.70 29.50
N ARG A 7 4.28 -8.00 30.21
CA ARG A 7 4.47 -6.61 29.98
C ARG A 7 5.13 -6.34 28.65
N LEU A 8 6.07 -7.18 28.32
CA LEU A 8 6.76 -7.10 27.06
C LEU A 8 5.80 -7.32 25.90
N HIS A 9 4.89 -8.24 26.09
CA HIS A 9 3.88 -8.51 25.09
C HIS A 9 3.03 -7.26 24.82
N HIS A 10 2.63 -6.57 25.86
CA HIS A 10 1.86 -5.34 25.71
C HIS A 10 2.67 -4.26 25.01
N VAL A 11 3.94 -4.19 25.34
CA VAL A 11 4.81 -3.22 24.70
C VAL A 11 4.91 -3.48 23.21
N PHE A 12 5.03 -4.74 22.82
CA PHE A 12 5.08 -5.08 21.41
C PHE A 12 3.81 -4.69 20.69
N GLN A 13 2.66 -4.93 21.29
CA GLN A 13 1.41 -4.54 20.69
C GLN A 13 1.33 -3.03 20.50
N ARG A 14 1.83 -2.30 21.49
CA ARG A 14 1.80 -0.86 21.44
C ARG A 14 2.67 -0.31 20.33
N TYR A 15 3.79 -0.97 20.06
CA TYR A 15 4.75 -0.49 19.07
C TYR A 15 4.71 -1.28 17.77
N GLU A 16 3.66 -2.06 17.57
CA GLU A 16 3.47 -2.76 16.31
C GLU A 16 3.40 -1.74 15.18
N PRO A 17 4.11 -1.99 14.07
CA PRO A 17 4.08 -1.03 12.97
C PRO A 17 2.68 -0.82 12.44
N PRO A 18 2.35 0.41 12.06
CA PRO A 18 1.01 0.71 11.58
C PRO A 18 0.71 0.04 10.24
N LEU A 19 -0.57 -0.27 10.04
CA LEU A 19 -1.08 -0.79 8.79
C LEU A 19 -1.81 0.35 8.09
N TYR A 20 -1.44 0.61 6.84
CA TYR A 20 -2.07 1.67 6.06
C TYR A 20 -2.87 1.10 4.91
N PHE A 21 -4.03 1.69 4.67
CA PHE A 21 -4.76 1.49 3.42
C PHE A 21 -4.41 2.66 2.51
N VAL A 22 -3.98 2.37 1.29
CA VAL A 22 -3.44 3.38 0.37
C VAL A 22 -4.15 3.27 -0.97
N THR A 23 -4.48 4.43 -1.55
CA THR A 23 -5.00 4.51 -2.91
C THR A 23 -4.23 5.59 -3.66
N PHE A 24 -3.78 5.29 -4.87
CA PHE A 24 -3.20 6.31 -5.73
C PHE A 24 -3.70 6.12 -7.15
N ASN A 25 -3.81 7.23 -7.87
CA ASN A 25 -4.45 7.30 -9.18
C ASN A 25 -3.46 7.65 -10.27
N THR A 26 -3.78 7.25 -11.49
CA THR A 26 -3.03 7.72 -12.65
C THR A 26 -3.38 9.16 -12.95
N HIS A 27 -2.49 9.82 -13.70
CA HIS A 27 -2.68 11.19 -14.14
C HIS A 27 -3.90 11.26 -15.04
N LYS A 28 -4.85 12.13 -14.68
CA LYS A 28 -6.10 12.31 -15.42
C LYS A 28 -6.85 11.00 -15.59
N ARG A 29 -6.66 10.08 -14.68
CA ARG A 29 -7.33 8.79 -14.65
C ARG A 29 -7.13 7.99 -15.94
N ARG A 30 -5.97 8.14 -16.56
CA ARG A 30 -5.63 7.37 -17.76
C ARG A 30 -5.54 5.88 -17.44
N ARG A 31 -5.99 5.05 -18.35
CA ARG A 31 -6.05 3.61 -18.12
C ARG A 31 -4.73 2.97 -18.49
N LEU A 32 -3.77 3.07 -17.61
CA LEU A 32 -2.39 2.65 -17.85
C LEU A 32 -1.99 1.36 -17.17
N LEU A 33 -2.77 0.88 -16.21
CA LEU A 33 -2.30 -0.14 -15.27
C LEU A 33 -2.84 -1.54 -15.56
N ALA A 34 -3.78 -1.69 -16.49
CA ALA A 34 -4.41 -2.98 -16.74
C ALA A 34 -3.57 -3.83 -17.67
N ASN A 35 -2.38 -4.20 -17.21
CA ASN A 35 -1.54 -5.12 -17.97
C ASN A 35 -0.66 -5.92 -17.02
N VAL A 36 -0.21 -7.07 -17.53
CA VAL A 36 0.51 -8.02 -16.70
C VAL A 36 1.88 -7.50 -16.29
N LEU A 37 2.47 -6.62 -17.07
CA LEU A 37 3.81 -6.10 -16.75
C LEU A 37 3.76 -5.22 -15.50
N VAL A 38 2.72 -4.40 -15.39
CA VAL A 38 2.55 -3.57 -14.20
C VAL A 38 2.35 -4.46 -12.97
N HIS A 39 1.50 -5.46 -13.10
CA HIS A 39 1.24 -6.37 -11.99
C HIS A 39 2.51 -7.11 -11.57
N ASN A 40 3.28 -7.57 -12.53
CA ASN A 40 4.53 -8.28 -12.23
C ASN A 40 5.52 -7.38 -11.49
N GLU A 41 5.59 -6.11 -11.86
CA GLU A 41 6.47 -5.18 -11.17
C GLU A 41 6.00 -4.93 -9.74
N LEU A 42 4.70 -4.83 -9.54
CA LEU A 42 4.16 -4.68 -8.19
C LEU A 42 4.53 -5.88 -7.33
N VAL A 43 4.34 -7.09 -7.85
CA VAL A 43 4.65 -8.31 -7.09
C VAL A 43 6.14 -8.37 -6.75
N ARG A 44 6.99 -8.05 -7.73
CA ARG A 44 8.43 -8.06 -7.50
C ARG A 44 8.82 -7.04 -6.42
N PHE A 45 8.24 -5.85 -6.51
CA PHE A 45 8.49 -4.81 -5.53
C PHE A 45 8.06 -5.24 -4.13
N ALA A 46 6.91 -5.91 -4.03
CA ALA A 46 6.42 -6.42 -2.76
C ALA A 46 7.36 -7.47 -2.18
N GLN A 47 7.87 -8.36 -3.03
CA GLN A 47 8.80 -9.39 -2.58
C GLN A 47 10.09 -8.80 -2.05
N GLU A 48 10.61 -7.78 -2.73
CA GLU A 48 11.80 -7.09 -2.27
C GLU A 48 11.55 -6.37 -0.95
N GLY A 49 10.38 -5.75 -0.82
CA GLY A 49 10.02 -5.06 0.40
C GLY A 49 9.94 -6.01 1.59
N GLN A 50 9.47 -7.23 1.36
CA GLN A 50 9.34 -8.21 2.42
C GLN A 50 10.69 -8.48 3.09
N ARG A 51 11.75 -8.48 2.31
CA ARG A 51 13.10 -8.67 2.84
C ARG A 51 13.53 -7.52 3.72
N ARG A 52 12.92 -6.37 3.55
CA ARG A 52 13.24 -5.17 4.31
C ARG A 52 12.24 -4.90 5.42
N GLY A 53 11.36 -5.86 5.70
CA GLY A 53 10.39 -5.71 6.76
C GLY A 53 9.15 -4.92 6.37
N ILE A 54 8.87 -4.81 5.06
CA ILE A 54 7.69 -4.13 4.57
C ILE A 54 6.75 -5.17 3.98
N GLY A 55 5.55 -5.28 4.54
CA GLY A 55 4.58 -6.27 4.11
C GLY A 55 3.47 -5.64 3.30
N LEU A 56 3.28 -6.13 2.07
CA LEU A 56 2.14 -5.75 1.26
C LEU A 56 1.03 -6.75 1.54
N GLY A 57 -0.14 -6.24 1.94
CA GLY A 57 -1.29 -7.09 2.17
C GLY A 57 -2.15 -7.20 0.94
N ARG A 58 -3.47 -7.21 1.16
CA ARG A 58 -4.41 -7.28 0.06
C ARG A 58 -4.23 -6.08 -0.87
N TYR A 59 -4.36 -6.29 -2.17
CA TYR A 59 -4.25 -5.21 -3.12
C TYR A 59 -5.13 -5.46 -4.33
N VAL A 60 -5.48 -4.39 -5.04
CA VAL A 60 -6.22 -4.45 -6.30
C VAL A 60 -5.61 -3.43 -7.24
N VAL A 61 -5.31 -3.85 -8.46
CA VAL A 61 -4.82 -2.96 -9.51
C VAL A 61 -5.96 -2.76 -10.50
N MET A 62 -6.52 -1.56 -10.51
CA MET A 62 -7.55 -1.17 -11.48
C MET A 62 -6.86 -0.45 -12.64
N PRO A 63 -7.56 -0.28 -13.78
CA PRO A 63 -6.88 0.36 -14.93
C PRO A 63 -6.32 1.73 -14.64
N ASP A 64 -6.91 2.50 -13.73
CA ASP A 64 -6.52 3.88 -13.48
C ASP A 64 -6.20 4.17 -12.01
N HIS A 65 -6.13 3.15 -11.16
CA HIS A 65 -5.76 3.36 -9.76
C HIS A 65 -5.39 2.04 -9.10
N VAL A 66 -4.77 2.16 -7.93
CA VAL A 66 -4.35 1.01 -7.14
C VAL A 66 -4.85 1.21 -5.71
N HIS A 67 -5.39 0.12 -5.14
CA HIS A 67 -5.70 0.06 -3.71
C HIS A 67 -4.81 -1.01 -3.10
N LEU A 68 -4.28 -0.72 -1.92
CA LEU A 68 -3.49 -1.74 -1.23
C LEU A 68 -3.41 -1.47 0.27
N PHE A 69 -3.08 -2.54 0.99
CA PHE A 69 -2.67 -2.43 2.39
C PHE A 69 -1.17 -2.63 2.47
N VAL A 70 -0.51 -1.84 3.30
CA VAL A 70 0.92 -1.97 3.50
C VAL A 70 1.27 -1.68 4.96
N ARG A 71 2.24 -2.45 5.46
CA ARG A 71 2.75 -2.28 6.82
C ARG A 71 4.27 -2.32 6.73
N GLY A 72 4.93 -1.32 7.31
CA GLY A 72 6.37 -1.26 7.32
C GLY A 72 6.95 -1.47 8.71
N ASN A 73 8.26 -1.33 8.80
CA ASN A 73 8.92 -1.35 10.10
C ASN A 73 8.85 0.04 10.74
N LEU A 74 9.53 0.20 11.86
CA LEU A 74 9.46 1.46 12.61
C LEU A 74 10.05 2.64 11.85
N ASP A 75 10.95 2.37 10.92
CA ASP A 75 11.57 3.42 10.12
C ASP A 75 10.86 3.65 8.80
N PHE A 76 9.71 3.03 8.62
CA PHE A 76 8.99 3.07 7.37
C PHE A 76 8.41 4.46 7.09
N SER A 77 8.69 4.98 5.89
CA SER A 77 8.08 6.21 5.42
C SER A 77 7.11 5.86 4.29
N LEU A 78 5.82 6.01 4.56
CA LEU A 78 4.80 5.68 3.59
C LEU A 78 4.93 6.54 2.34
N ARG A 79 5.19 7.83 2.51
CA ARG A 79 5.33 8.74 1.38
C ARG A 79 6.47 8.33 0.48
N GLN A 80 7.60 7.97 1.06
CA GLN A 80 8.77 7.57 0.30
C GLN A 80 8.52 6.24 -0.40
N TRP A 81 7.90 5.30 0.29
CA TRP A 81 7.59 3.98 -0.26
C TRP A 81 6.67 4.12 -1.47
N GLU A 82 5.63 4.93 -1.32
CA GLU A 82 4.66 5.14 -2.39
C GLU A 82 5.32 5.78 -3.61
N ARG A 83 6.19 6.74 -3.38
CA ARG A 83 6.92 7.40 -4.47
C ARG A 83 7.80 6.41 -5.23
N ILE A 84 8.50 5.54 -4.50
CA ILE A 84 9.35 4.55 -5.12
C ILE A 84 8.51 3.54 -5.90
N LEU A 85 7.39 3.11 -5.33
CA LEU A 85 6.49 2.20 -6.01
C LEU A 85 6.02 2.78 -7.34
N LYS A 86 5.58 4.03 -7.33
CA LYS A 86 5.15 4.68 -8.56
C LYS A 86 6.27 4.68 -9.61
N ARG A 87 7.49 4.94 -9.18
CA ARG A 87 8.62 4.94 -10.10
C ARG A 87 8.85 3.55 -10.70
N VAL A 88 8.75 2.53 -9.87
CA VAL A 88 8.93 1.16 -10.32
C VAL A 88 7.85 0.77 -11.31
N LEU A 89 6.59 1.09 -11.00
CA LEU A 89 5.49 0.75 -11.89
C LEU A 89 5.57 1.51 -13.21
N SER A 90 6.07 2.73 -13.18
CA SER A 90 6.23 3.51 -14.40
C SER A 90 7.12 2.83 -15.42
N LYS A 91 8.06 2.02 -14.98
CA LYS A 91 8.94 1.30 -15.90
C LYS A 91 8.18 0.31 -16.76
N ALA A 92 7.02 -0.13 -16.30
CA ALA A 92 6.20 -1.10 -17.03
C ALA A 92 5.11 -0.43 -17.85
N ILE A 93 5.06 0.90 -17.84
CA ILE A 93 4.05 1.66 -18.59
C ILE A 93 4.71 2.21 -19.85
N SER A 94 4.20 1.81 -21.00
CA SER A 94 4.81 2.21 -22.27
C SER A 94 4.40 3.60 -22.73
N SER A 95 3.31 4.12 -22.19
CA SER A 95 2.85 5.47 -22.59
C SER A 95 3.77 6.55 -22.03
N ALA A 96 3.71 7.73 -22.63
CA ALA A 96 4.52 8.84 -22.17
C ALA A 96 4.07 9.36 -20.80
N PRO A 97 5.01 9.81 -19.95
CA PRO A 97 4.65 10.46 -18.70
C PRO A 97 3.97 11.80 -18.97
N PRO A 98 3.27 12.36 -17.97
CA PRO A 98 3.21 11.88 -16.58
C PRO A 98 2.25 10.70 -16.42
N HIS A 99 2.62 9.76 -15.56
CA HIS A 99 1.81 8.58 -15.34
C HIS A 99 0.89 8.73 -14.14
N TRP A 100 1.27 9.54 -13.15
CA TRP A 100 0.60 9.53 -11.85
C TRP A 100 0.02 10.88 -11.49
N GLN A 101 -1.14 10.83 -10.83
CA GLN A 101 -1.65 11.98 -10.14
C GLN A 101 -0.78 12.21 -8.92
N GLN A 102 -0.48 13.45 -8.63
CA GLN A 102 0.34 13.80 -7.49
C GLN A 102 -0.38 13.44 -6.20
N GLY A 103 0.37 12.87 -5.25
CA GLY A 103 -0.20 12.53 -3.95
C GLY A 103 -0.87 11.17 -3.95
N PHE A 104 -1.49 10.87 -2.82
CA PHE A 104 -2.23 9.62 -2.64
C PHE A 104 -3.15 9.78 -1.45
N PHE A 105 -4.16 8.92 -1.40
CA PHE A 105 -5.05 8.80 -0.24
C PHE A 105 -4.49 7.73 0.67
N ASP A 106 -4.49 7.99 1.99
CA ASP A 106 -4.09 6.96 2.94
C ASP A 106 -4.98 7.02 4.17
N HIS A 107 -5.13 5.87 4.81
CA HIS A 107 -5.85 5.76 6.06
C HIS A 107 -5.10 4.79 6.96
N LEU A 108 -4.81 5.22 8.16
CA LEU A 108 -4.15 4.39 9.15
C LEU A 108 -5.19 3.47 9.78
N ILE A 109 -4.97 2.16 9.68
CA ILE A 109 -5.87 1.18 10.27
C ILE A 109 -5.51 1.02 11.74
N ARG A 110 -6.46 1.33 12.59
CA ARG A 110 -6.24 1.25 14.02
C ARG A 110 -6.33 -0.19 14.48
N HIS A 111 -5.67 -0.45 15.60
CA HIS A 111 -5.63 -1.78 16.17
C HIS A 111 -7.01 -2.42 16.33
N SER A 112 -8.01 -1.63 16.72
CA SER A 112 -9.34 -2.13 16.97
C SER A 112 -10.18 -2.33 15.72
N GLU A 113 -9.67 -1.94 14.56
CA GLU A 113 -10.44 -2.00 13.33
C GLU A 113 -10.23 -3.33 12.61
N SER A 114 -11.30 -3.82 12.00
CA SER A 114 -11.23 -5.03 11.21
C SER A 114 -10.59 -4.74 9.86
N TYR A 115 -9.57 -5.51 9.54
CA TYR A 115 -8.88 -5.43 8.26
C TYR A 115 -9.87 -5.62 7.10
N ALA A 116 -10.69 -6.67 7.19
CA ALA A 116 -11.61 -7.00 6.11
C ALA A 116 -12.70 -5.94 5.96
N GLU A 117 -13.23 -5.46 7.07
CA GLU A 117 -14.26 -4.44 7.03
C GLU A 117 -13.74 -3.15 6.40
N LYS A 118 -12.53 -2.77 6.76
CA LYS A 118 -11.97 -1.54 6.21
C LYS A 118 -11.67 -1.67 4.73
N TRP A 119 -11.22 -2.84 4.32
CA TRP A 119 -11.00 -3.07 2.90
C TRP A 119 -12.30 -2.90 2.12
N GLU A 120 -13.38 -3.55 2.60
CA GLU A 120 -14.67 -3.45 1.92
C GLU A 120 -15.15 -2.01 1.86
N LEU A 121 -15.03 -1.30 2.99
CA LEU A 121 -15.50 0.06 3.05
C LEU A 121 -14.76 0.98 2.11
N TYR A 122 -13.43 0.98 2.17
CA TYR A 122 -12.65 1.95 1.40
C TYR A 122 -12.55 1.58 -0.06
N ALA A 123 -12.40 0.30 -0.37
CA ALA A 123 -12.29 -0.12 -1.76
C ALA A 123 -13.60 0.14 -2.49
N ARG A 124 -14.72 -0.21 -1.86
CA ARG A 124 -16.03 0.01 -2.47
C ARG A 124 -16.30 1.49 -2.68
N THR A 125 -16.02 2.30 -1.67
CA THR A 125 -16.28 3.73 -1.76
C THR A 125 -15.47 4.38 -2.86
N LEU A 126 -14.21 4.01 -2.97
CA LEU A 126 -13.31 4.66 -3.92
C LEU A 126 -13.42 4.10 -5.33
N CYS A 127 -13.67 2.79 -5.46
CA CYS A 127 -13.83 2.17 -6.77
C CYS A 127 -15.20 2.40 -7.36
N GLY A 128 -16.21 2.37 -6.52
CA GLY A 128 -17.59 2.43 -6.97
C GLY A 128 -18.01 3.76 -7.53
N ARG A 129 -17.16 4.74 -7.47
CA ARG A 129 -17.47 6.05 -7.99
C ARG A 129 -17.28 6.20 -9.48
N ASP A 130 -16.61 5.23 -10.00
CA ASP A 130 -16.35 5.25 -11.43
C ASP A 130 -17.54 4.78 -12.20
#